data_8b5e01782435d34dfc77f37f759fd83e
#
_entry.id   8b5e01782435d34dfc77f37f759fd83e
#
_cell.length_a   1.000
_cell.length_b   1.000
_cell.length_c   1.000
_cell.angle_alpha   90.00
_cell.angle_beta   90.00
_cell.angle_gamma   90.00
#
_symmetry.space_group_name_H-M   'P 1'
#
loop_
_entity.id
_entity.type
_entity.pdbx_description
1 polymer ?
#
loop_
_entity_poly.entity_id
_entity_poly.type
_entity_poly.pdbx_seq_one_letter_code
_entity_poly.pdbx_strand_id
1 'polypeptide(L)'
;MTRTEQRLNSNHGRLVRAARAVPERLRSVPIPGWGWTPRDMLAHVVAWQEEALRHLADPEAPWPARSDVDDWNAAALRALRHLAWDEVLARLEANHNELRARLDVDPPRWFGACTYWHYTEHTRALLAFLRSFAQSSTTTVAPIAAQS
;
A
#
# COMPACT_ATOMS: atom_id res chain seq x y z
N MET A 1 2.75 -22.98 -10.24
CA MET A 1 2.27 -21.72 -9.66
C MET A 1 0.79 -21.53 -10.00
N THR A 2 -0.05 -21.37 -9.01
CA THR A 2 -1.50 -21.16 -9.22
C THR A 2 -1.79 -19.76 -9.75
N ARG A 3 -2.98 -19.56 -10.35
CA ARG A 3 -3.44 -18.23 -10.79
C ARG A 3 -3.49 -17.22 -9.64
N THR A 4 -3.91 -17.66 -8.47
CA THR A 4 -3.97 -16.81 -7.26
C THR A 4 -2.58 -16.40 -6.80
N GLU A 5 -1.63 -17.34 -6.80
CA GLU A 5 -0.23 -17.04 -6.47
C GLU A 5 0.41 -16.08 -7.47
N GLN A 6 0.15 -16.26 -8.76
CA GLN A 6 0.61 -15.32 -9.79
C GLN A 6 0.05 -13.92 -9.57
N ARG A 7 -1.25 -13.81 -9.25
CA ARG A 7 -1.92 -12.54 -8.95
C ARG A 7 -1.32 -11.88 -7.70
N LEU A 8 -1.14 -12.64 -6.63
CA LEU A 8 -0.54 -12.15 -5.40
C LEU A 8 0.86 -11.58 -5.66
N ASN A 9 1.71 -12.33 -6.36
CA ASN A 9 3.07 -11.92 -6.67
C ASN A 9 3.12 -10.72 -7.62
N SER A 10 2.32 -10.71 -8.68
CA SER A 10 2.29 -9.61 -9.65
C SER A 10 1.83 -8.31 -9.02
N ASN A 11 0.76 -8.34 -8.25
CA ASN A 11 0.19 -7.13 -7.64
C ASN A 11 1.10 -6.59 -6.54
N HIS A 12 1.72 -7.46 -5.76
CA HIS A 12 2.75 -7.06 -4.79
C HIS A 12 3.95 -6.40 -5.50
N GLY A 13 4.45 -7.00 -6.56
CA GLY A 13 5.56 -6.45 -7.34
C GLY A 13 5.27 -5.05 -7.90
N ARG A 14 4.04 -4.81 -8.38
CA ARG A 14 3.61 -3.49 -8.85
C ARG A 14 3.56 -2.47 -7.72
N LEU A 15 3.05 -2.86 -6.56
CA LEU A 15 3.03 -1.99 -5.37
C LEU A 15 4.44 -1.61 -4.95
N VAL A 16 5.35 -2.57 -4.86
CA VAL A 16 6.74 -2.32 -4.48
C VAL A 16 7.45 -1.39 -5.48
N ARG A 17 7.23 -1.60 -6.78
CA ARG A 17 7.79 -0.71 -7.81
C ARG A 17 7.25 0.71 -7.70
N ALA A 18 5.95 0.88 -7.48
CA ALA A 18 5.33 2.18 -7.26
C ALA A 18 5.90 2.85 -5.99
N ALA A 19 6.04 2.10 -4.90
CA ALA A 19 6.63 2.60 -3.66
C ALA A 19 8.07 3.07 -3.86
N ARG A 20 8.90 2.28 -4.53
CA ARG A 20 10.30 2.62 -4.80
C ARG A 20 10.45 3.82 -5.74
N ALA A 21 9.44 4.12 -6.54
CA ALA A 21 9.42 5.30 -7.39
C ALA A 21 9.11 6.60 -6.62
N VAL A 22 8.65 6.52 -5.36
CA VAL A 22 8.38 7.69 -4.53
C VAL A 22 9.70 8.30 -4.06
N PRO A 23 10.07 9.51 -4.52
CA PRO A 23 11.29 10.15 -4.06
C PRO A 23 11.17 10.51 -2.56
N GLU A 24 12.30 10.56 -1.89
CA GLU A 24 12.35 10.79 -0.43
C GLU A 24 11.55 12.02 0.00
N ARG A 25 11.66 13.12 -0.75
CA ARG A 25 10.93 14.38 -0.46
C ARG A 25 9.41 14.26 -0.48
N LEU A 26 8.85 13.21 -1.13
CA LEU A 26 7.40 13.01 -1.25
C LEU A 26 6.84 11.98 -0.28
N ARG A 27 7.68 11.22 0.41
CA ARG A 27 7.26 10.11 1.29
C ARG A 27 6.41 10.56 2.47
N SER A 28 6.54 11.81 2.88
CA SER A 28 5.81 12.41 3.99
C SER A 28 4.84 13.51 3.54
N VAL A 29 4.53 13.59 2.25
CA VAL A 29 3.55 14.55 1.69
C VAL A 29 2.18 13.86 1.62
N PRO A 30 1.11 14.47 2.17
CA PRO A 30 -0.22 13.89 2.10
C PRO A 30 -0.72 13.71 0.66
N ILE A 31 -1.27 12.53 0.38
CA ILE A 31 -1.88 12.21 -0.91
C ILE A 31 -3.28 12.83 -0.95
N PRO A 32 -3.60 13.69 -1.95
CA PRO A 32 -4.92 14.31 -2.05
C PRO A 32 -6.05 13.26 -2.10
N GLY A 33 -7.11 13.51 -1.35
CA GLY A 33 -8.25 12.61 -1.27
C GLY A 33 -8.12 11.49 -0.24
N TRP A 34 -6.90 11.18 0.24
CA TRP A 34 -6.65 10.13 1.21
C TRP A 34 -6.35 10.67 2.62
N GLY A 35 -5.68 11.81 2.72
CA GLY A 35 -5.17 12.35 3.97
C GLY A 35 -3.96 11.59 4.51
N TRP A 36 -3.53 10.53 3.84
CA TRP A 36 -2.36 9.73 4.16
C TRP A 36 -1.18 10.11 3.29
N THR A 37 0.01 10.05 3.86
CA THR A 37 1.26 10.12 3.11
C THR A 37 1.52 8.79 2.39
N PRO A 38 2.42 8.73 1.38
CA PRO A 38 2.85 7.46 0.82
C PRO A 38 3.33 6.46 1.87
N ARG A 39 4.05 6.94 2.88
CA ARG A 39 4.48 6.09 4.01
C ARG A 39 3.29 5.51 4.76
N ASP A 40 2.30 6.33 5.09
CA ASP A 40 1.09 5.88 5.79
C ASP A 40 0.32 4.86 4.97
N MET A 41 0.23 5.09 3.66
CA MET A 41 -0.45 4.16 2.75
C MET A 41 0.20 2.78 2.75
N LEU A 42 1.53 2.72 2.72
CA LEU A 42 2.25 1.45 2.80
C LEU A 42 2.13 0.80 4.18
N ALA A 43 2.19 1.58 5.25
CA ALA A 43 1.95 1.09 6.60
C ALA A 43 0.53 0.53 6.77
N HIS A 44 -0.46 1.16 6.14
CA HIS A 44 -1.83 0.65 6.07
C HIS A 44 -1.91 -0.70 5.36
N VAL A 45 -1.21 -0.87 4.25
CA VAL A 45 -1.13 -2.17 3.56
C VAL A 45 -0.47 -3.23 4.44
N VAL A 46 0.62 -2.88 5.12
CA VAL A 46 1.30 -3.77 6.08
C VAL A 46 0.34 -4.23 7.17
N ALA A 47 -0.45 -3.32 7.74
CA ALA A 47 -1.42 -3.64 8.78
C ALA A 47 -2.46 -4.67 8.31
N TRP A 48 -2.97 -4.55 7.09
CA TRP A 48 -3.93 -5.50 6.52
C TRP A 48 -3.29 -6.82 6.11
N GLN A 49 -2.03 -6.83 5.70
CA GLN A 49 -1.27 -8.08 5.52
C GLN A 49 -1.17 -8.84 6.84
N GLU A 50 -0.84 -8.15 7.92
CA GLU A 50 -0.71 -8.74 9.25
C GLU A 50 -2.06 -9.23 9.77
N GLU A 51 -3.14 -8.52 9.46
CA GLU A 51 -4.50 -8.96 9.77
C GLU A 51 -4.84 -10.26 9.01
N ALA A 52 -4.47 -10.34 7.73
CA ALA A 52 -4.64 -11.56 6.95
C ALA A 52 -3.86 -12.74 7.57
N LEU A 53 -2.61 -12.52 7.96
CA LEU A 53 -1.79 -13.55 8.64
C LEU A 53 -2.42 -13.98 9.96
N ARG A 54 -2.99 -13.06 10.71
CA ARG A 54 -3.68 -13.37 11.96
C ARG A 54 -4.88 -14.30 11.73
N HIS A 55 -5.69 -14.03 10.70
CA HIS A 55 -6.85 -14.85 10.36
C HIS A 55 -6.49 -16.20 9.74
N LEU A 56 -5.35 -16.29 9.04
CA LEU A 56 -4.82 -17.59 8.59
C LEU A 56 -4.39 -18.46 9.77
N ALA A 57 -3.80 -17.86 10.81
CA ALA A 57 -3.38 -18.57 12.01
C ALA A 57 -4.57 -18.93 12.92
N ASP A 58 -5.59 -18.09 12.97
CA ASP A 58 -6.80 -18.28 13.77
C ASP A 58 -8.04 -17.89 12.95
N PRO A 59 -8.67 -18.87 12.25
CA PRO A 59 -9.87 -18.59 11.45
C PRO A 59 -11.07 -18.07 12.24
N GLU A 60 -11.11 -18.27 13.56
CA GLU A 60 -12.16 -17.81 14.45
C GLU A 60 -11.87 -16.40 15.01
N ALA A 61 -10.73 -15.80 14.69
CA ALA A 61 -10.41 -14.46 15.15
C ALA A 61 -11.48 -13.44 14.68
N PRO A 62 -11.94 -12.53 15.54
CA PRO A 62 -12.93 -11.55 15.14
C PRO A 62 -12.36 -10.50 14.19
N TRP A 63 -13.14 -10.16 13.15
CA TRP A 63 -12.85 -9.03 12.28
C TRP A 63 -13.33 -7.72 12.93
N PRO A 64 -12.67 -6.58 12.62
CA PRO A 64 -13.24 -5.28 12.96
C PRO A 64 -14.65 -5.15 12.37
N ALA A 65 -15.61 -4.63 13.13
CA ALA A 65 -16.92 -4.31 12.59
C ALA A 65 -16.78 -3.29 11.46
N ARG A 66 -17.63 -3.38 10.43
CA ARG A 66 -17.57 -2.48 9.26
C ARG A 66 -17.63 -1.00 9.67
N SER A 67 -18.42 -0.68 10.71
CA SER A 67 -18.51 0.66 11.28
C SER A 67 -17.24 1.15 11.97
N ASP A 68 -16.34 0.23 12.36
CA ASP A 68 -15.14 0.51 13.14
C ASP A 68 -13.85 0.48 12.30
N VAL A 69 -13.95 0.22 10.98
CA VAL A 69 -12.79 0.07 10.09
C VAL A 69 -11.93 1.33 10.05
N ASP A 70 -12.55 2.52 10.01
CA ASP A 70 -11.81 3.77 9.99
C ASP A 70 -11.00 3.98 11.28
N ASP A 71 -11.59 3.67 12.44
CA ASP A 71 -10.92 3.72 13.74
C ASP A 71 -9.81 2.66 13.81
N TRP A 72 -10.07 1.47 13.30
CA TRP A 72 -9.09 0.40 13.23
C TRP A 72 -7.88 0.82 12.37
N ASN A 73 -8.12 1.40 11.19
CA ASN A 73 -7.08 1.93 10.31
C ASN A 73 -6.24 3.00 11.00
N ALA A 74 -6.89 3.93 11.68
CA ALA A 74 -6.20 5.00 12.41
C ALA A 74 -5.33 4.45 13.55
N ALA A 75 -5.83 3.48 14.29
CA ALA A 75 -5.09 2.81 15.36
C ALA A 75 -3.87 2.05 14.81
N ALA A 76 -4.03 1.34 13.69
CA ALA A 76 -2.96 0.62 13.02
C ALA A 76 -1.85 1.57 12.55
N LEU A 77 -2.19 2.71 11.97
CA LEU A 77 -1.20 3.73 11.57
C LEU A 77 -0.45 4.29 12.77
N ARG A 78 -1.14 4.54 13.90
CA ARG A 78 -0.47 4.97 15.14
C ARG A 78 0.51 3.92 15.65
N ALA A 79 0.13 2.65 15.61
CA ALA A 79 0.99 1.54 16.06
C ALA A 79 2.25 1.40 15.20
N LEU A 80 2.18 1.72 13.90
CA LEU A 80 3.30 1.60 12.96
C LEU A 80 4.06 2.92 12.73
N ARG A 81 3.69 3.99 13.43
CA ARG A 81 4.29 5.33 13.26
C ARG A 81 5.79 5.36 13.49
N HIS A 82 6.32 4.49 14.36
CA HIS A 82 7.73 4.42 14.68
C HIS A 82 8.60 3.81 13.58
N LEU A 83 8.00 3.16 12.58
CA LEU A 83 8.76 2.54 11.49
C LEU A 83 9.24 3.58 10.48
N ALA A 84 10.52 3.53 10.14
CA ALA A 84 11.08 4.29 9.03
C ALA A 84 10.59 3.72 7.69
N TRP A 85 10.71 4.50 6.60
CA TRP A 85 10.31 4.09 5.26
C TRP A 85 10.87 2.72 4.84
N ASP A 86 12.17 2.50 5.03
CA ASP A 86 12.83 1.25 4.66
C ASP A 86 12.34 0.07 5.53
N GLU A 87 12.01 0.33 6.79
CA GLU A 87 11.44 -0.68 7.68
C GLU A 87 10.02 -1.07 7.26
N VAL A 88 9.21 -0.11 6.80
CA VAL A 88 7.88 -0.38 6.25
C VAL A 88 7.99 -1.24 4.99
N LEU A 89 8.90 -0.91 4.07
CA LEU A 89 9.14 -1.71 2.86
C LEU A 89 9.62 -3.12 3.18
N ALA A 90 10.55 -3.26 4.13
CA ALA A 90 11.06 -4.57 4.55
C ALA A 90 9.94 -5.43 5.15
N ARG A 91 9.06 -4.83 5.94
CA ARG A 91 7.93 -5.53 6.56
C ARG A 91 6.87 -5.92 5.53
N LEU A 92 6.61 -5.06 4.56
CA LEU A 92 5.74 -5.36 3.42
C LEU A 92 6.22 -6.61 2.67
N GLU A 93 7.51 -6.71 2.41
CA GLU A 93 8.15 -7.85 1.73
C GLU A 93 8.10 -9.12 2.57
N ALA A 94 8.47 -9.03 3.85
CA ALA A 94 8.46 -10.17 4.78
C ALA A 94 7.04 -10.75 4.94
N ASN A 95 6.05 -9.89 5.09
CA ASN A 95 4.65 -10.29 5.19
C ASN A 95 4.15 -10.95 3.89
N HIS A 96 4.56 -10.41 2.73
CA HIS A 96 4.22 -11.00 1.44
C HIS A 96 4.78 -12.42 1.31
N ASN A 97 6.02 -12.63 1.67
CA ASN A 97 6.66 -13.95 1.62
C ASN A 97 5.94 -14.95 2.53
N GLU A 98 5.52 -14.51 3.70
CA GLU A 98 4.78 -15.36 4.63
C GLU A 98 3.36 -15.67 4.14
N LEU A 99 2.65 -14.68 3.60
CA LEU A 99 1.34 -14.87 2.97
C LEU A 99 1.42 -15.86 1.81
N ARG A 100 2.44 -15.72 0.97
CA ARG A 100 2.68 -16.63 -0.16
C ARG A 100 2.93 -18.06 0.32
N ALA A 101 3.72 -18.24 1.37
CA ALA A 101 4.02 -19.55 1.93
C ALA A 101 2.78 -20.26 2.52
N ARG A 102 1.78 -19.48 2.94
CA ARG A 102 0.54 -19.99 3.54
C ARG A 102 -0.66 -19.96 2.60
N LEU A 103 -0.44 -19.58 1.34
CA LEU A 103 -1.52 -19.44 0.36
C LEU A 103 -2.14 -20.80 0.05
N ASP A 104 -3.44 -20.90 0.21
CA ASP A 104 -4.23 -22.03 -0.24
C ASP A 104 -4.53 -21.95 -1.74
N VAL A 105 -4.87 -23.07 -2.35
CA VAL A 105 -5.22 -23.15 -3.79
C VAL A 105 -6.43 -22.30 -4.11
N ASP A 106 -7.41 -22.27 -3.21
CA ASP A 106 -8.64 -21.48 -3.33
C ASP A 106 -8.87 -20.72 -2.02
N PRO A 107 -8.18 -19.58 -1.84
CA PRO A 107 -8.29 -18.84 -0.60
C PRO A 107 -9.66 -18.18 -0.47
N PRO A 108 -10.14 -17.96 0.77
CA PRO A 108 -11.40 -17.27 1.00
C PRO A 108 -11.34 -15.82 0.46
N ARG A 109 -12.52 -15.28 0.13
CA ARG A 109 -12.64 -13.95 -0.48
C ARG A 109 -11.95 -12.84 0.32
N TRP A 110 -11.98 -12.91 1.65
CA TRP A 110 -11.33 -11.91 2.51
C TRP A 110 -9.82 -11.84 2.28
N PHE A 111 -9.20 -12.94 1.90
CA PHE A 111 -7.76 -12.97 1.61
C PHE A 111 -7.41 -12.00 0.48
N GLY A 112 -8.16 -12.03 -0.62
CA GLY A 112 -7.96 -11.09 -1.72
C GLY A 112 -8.21 -9.64 -1.32
N ALA A 113 -9.22 -9.41 -0.48
CA ALA A 113 -9.53 -8.06 0.02
C ALA A 113 -8.40 -7.47 0.90
N CYS A 114 -7.67 -8.32 1.63
CA CYS A 114 -6.53 -7.91 2.45
C CYS A 114 -5.20 -7.88 1.68
N THR A 115 -5.13 -8.47 0.50
CA THR A 115 -3.88 -8.67 -0.24
C THR A 115 -3.96 -8.14 -1.68
N TYR A 116 -4.14 -8.99 -2.67
CA TYR A 116 -3.93 -8.60 -4.07
C TYR A 116 -4.89 -7.52 -4.59
N TRP A 117 -6.15 -7.46 -4.14
CA TRP A 117 -7.05 -6.35 -4.50
C TRP A 117 -6.69 -5.06 -3.79
N HIS A 118 -6.29 -5.15 -2.53
CA HIS A 118 -5.81 -4.05 -1.71
C HIS A 118 -4.52 -3.46 -2.30
N TYR A 119 -3.58 -4.31 -2.70
CA TYR A 119 -2.35 -3.88 -3.38
C TYR A 119 -2.66 -3.08 -4.65
N THR A 120 -3.60 -3.53 -5.46
CA THR A 120 -3.98 -2.85 -6.70
C THR A 120 -4.57 -1.47 -6.42
N GLU A 121 -5.44 -1.34 -5.45
CA GLU A 121 -6.05 -0.08 -5.05
C GLU A 121 -4.98 0.96 -4.66
N HIS A 122 -4.06 0.59 -3.80
CA HIS A 122 -3.04 1.51 -3.31
C HIS A 122 -1.92 1.76 -4.32
N THR A 123 -1.63 0.81 -5.19
CA THR A 123 -0.75 1.03 -6.34
C THR A 123 -1.30 2.14 -7.25
N ARG A 124 -2.59 2.09 -7.56
CA ARG A 124 -3.24 3.13 -8.36
C ARG A 124 -3.16 4.51 -7.72
N ALA A 125 -3.37 4.58 -6.41
CA ALA A 125 -3.30 5.82 -5.65
C ALA A 125 -1.88 6.42 -5.67
N LEU A 126 -0.85 5.60 -5.45
CA LEU A 126 0.55 6.03 -5.50
C LEU A 126 0.94 6.50 -6.92
N LEU A 127 0.56 5.77 -7.95
CA LEU A 127 0.87 6.14 -9.34
C LEU A 127 0.17 7.44 -9.73
N ALA A 128 -1.08 7.64 -9.33
CA ALA A 128 -1.82 8.89 -9.57
C ALA A 128 -1.16 10.07 -8.86
N PHE A 129 -0.71 9.88 -7.63
CA PHE A 129 0.04 10.86 -6.86
C PHE A 129 1.34 11.27 -7.55
N LEU A 130 2.13 10.29 -7.99
CA LEU A 130 3.39 10.53 -8.71
C LEU A 130 3.16 11.26 -10.03
N ARG A 131 2.12 10.90 -10.79
CA ARG A 131 1.77 11.61 -12.03
C ARG A 131 1.41 13.07 -11.77
N SER A 132 0.70 13.38 -10.69
CA SER A 132 0.34 14.75 -10.35
C SER A 132 1.56 15.64 -10.12
N PHE A 133 2.60 15.10 -9.48
CA PHE A 133 3.87 15.82 -9.29
C PHE A 133 4.67 15.97 -10.58
N ALA A 134 4.71 14.95 -11.43
CA ALA A 134 5.38 15.03 -12.73
C ALA A 134 4.73 16.09 -13.63
N GLN A 135 3.41 16.20 -13.65
CA GLN A 135 2.67 17.22 -14.41
C GLN A 135 2.91 18.63 -13.86
N SER A 136 2.96 18.80 -12.54
CA SER A 136 3.27 20.09 -11.91
C SER A 136 4.67 20.58 -12.25
N SER A 137 5.65 19.68 -12.38
CA SER A 137 7.03 20.02 -12.75
C SER A 137 7.17 20.48 -14.20
N THR A 138 6.31 20.02 -15.11
CA THR A 138 6.30 20.41 -16.53
C THR A 138 5.58 21.73 -16.78
N THR A 139 4.73 22.18 -15.87
CA THR A 139 3.95 23.42 -16.02
C THR A 139 4.73 24.66 -15.57
N THR A 140 5.90 24.52 -14.97
CA THR A 140 6.66 25.62 -14.34
C THR A 140 7.66 26.31 -15.29
N VAL A 141 7.78 25.89 -16.55
CA VAL A 141 8.59 26.58 -17.54
C VAL A 141 7.67 27.42 -18.43
N ALA A 142 7.22 28.56 -17.90
CA ALA A 142 6.73 29.59 -18.78
C ALA A 142 7.91 30.08 -19.63
N PRO A 143 7.81 30.11 -20.98
CA PRO A 143 8.85 30.73 -21.76
C PRO A 143 8.93 32.20 -21.38
N ILE A 144 10.11 32.64 -20.97
CA ILE A 144 10.40 34.05 -20.87
C ILE A 144 10.27 34.59 -22.28
N ALA A 145 9.19 35.33 -22.54
CA ALA A 145 9.08 36.06 -23.78
C ALA A 145 10.28 37.01 -23.86
N ALA A 146 11.14 36.80 -24.84
CA ALA A 146 12.18 37.75 -25.15
C ALA A 146 11.50 39.06 -25.54
N GLN A 147 11.61 40.05 -24.69
CA GLN A 147 11.22 41.41 -25.05
C GLN A 147 12.35 41.99 -25.90
N SER A 148 12.08 42.17 -27.17
CA SER A 148 12.91 42.98 -28.08
C SER A 148 12.75 44.46 -27.77
#